data_25bccf5035fcad08097ed21d71977063
#
_entry.id   25bccf5035fcad08097ed21d71977063
#
_cell.length_a   1.000
_cell.length_b   1.000
_cell.length_c   1.000
_cell.angle_alpha   90.00
_cell.angle_beta   90.00
_cell.angle_gamma   90.00
#
_symmetry.space_group_name_H-M   'P 1'
#
loop_
_entity.id
_entity.type
_entity.pdbx_description
1 polymer ?
#
loop_
_entity_poly.entity_id
_entity_poly.type
_entity_poly.pdbx_seq_one_letter_code
_entity_poly.pdbx_strand_id
1 'polypeptide(L)'
;MVAGALALSGCAATTTSQTVDTGSFSMPAYEQYQLANGMTVYLMPQTEVPLITVSAVVRAGAVKDTTSGVANMTAKSLLLGANGKSKSDIEQMVDFLGASIAADAGKEGSFIDADFMAKDTDKMLPLMRDLLRAPDFDGGEFDKLRQREMAGLAQEKESPRVVIHRYFDKLVFGDHPYGNPASGTRDSLAELTVNQLRAFHKSYYQPQNIAISVVGDFKPGEMKARLNKLFGDWHNGEAIAKQDLAEGQPSLDASKVLLVNKGDAIETTFLIGGKGISRNNPDYVGLQVVNTILGGRFTSWLNDELRVNAGLTYGARSAFTPYSQGGVFRISTFTKSDTTKEAIDLALKTYSRLWQTGIDQPTLDSAKAYVKGQFPPKFETSEQLAGLLSSMYLYGFDDSFINDFQKNVDGLTLAETQRLVNSYFPQDKLQYVLIGNASKIADIAAQYGEVKQVEINAVGFSQ
;
A
#
# COMPACT_ATOMS: atom_id res chain seq x y z
N MET A 1 46.40 66.55 -6.15
CA MET A 1 45.19 65.85 -5.68
C MET A 1 44.44 65.36 -6.89
N VAL A 2 44.51 64.06 -7.18
CA VAL A 2 43.83 63.43 -8.29
C VAL A 2 42.79 62.48 -7.69
N ALA A 3 41.51 62.75 -7.90
CA ALA A 3 40.42 61.95 -7.44
C ALA A 3 40.12 60.90 -8.53
N GLY A 4 40.32 59.62 -8.21
CA GLY A 4 39.96 58.51 -9.05
C GLY A 4 38.53 58.05 -8.76
N ALA A 5 37.66 58.08 -9.74
CA ALA A 5 36.31 57.50 -9.67
C ALA A 5 36.36 56.03 -10.04
N LEU A 6 35.99 55.14 -9.08
CA LEU A 6 35.74 53.72 -9.34
C LEU A 6 34.33 53.56 -9.87
N ALA A 7 34.23 53.09 -11.11
CA ALA A 7 32.98 52.63 -11.71
C ALA A 7 32.73 51.17 -11.32
N LEU A 8 31.67 50.89 -10.55
CA LEU A 8 31.14 49.57 -10.27
C LEU A 8 30.24 49.13 -11.43
N SER A 9 30.76 48.25 -12.28
CA SER A 9 29.94 47.52 -13.27
C SER A 9 29.24 46.33 -12.60
N GLY A 10 27.95 46.50 -12.34
CA GLY A 10 27.10 45.41 -11.93
C GLY A 10 26.82 44.43 -13.07
N CYS A 11 27.32 43.20 -12.98
CA CYS A 11 26.88 42.11 -13.83
C CYS A 11 25.46 41.71 -13.43
N ALA A 12 24.47 42.04 -14.28
CA ALA A 12 23.14 41.46 -14.22
C ALA A 12 23.25 39.98 -14.65
N ALA A 13 23.19 39.10 -13.67
CA ALA A 13 23.03 37.66 -13.93
C ALA A 13 21.61 37.41 -14.43
N THR A 14 21.46 37.24 -15.75
CA THR A 14 20.26 36.66 -16.36
C THR A 14 20.17 35.21 -15.91
N THR A 15 19.34 34.91 -14.91
CA THR A 15 18.91 33.55 -14.60
C THR A 15 17.99 33.05 -15.72
N THR A 16 18.57 32.41 -16.72
CA THR A 16 17.85 31.52 -17.60
C THR A 16 17.43 30.33 -16.77
N SER A 17 16.14 30.24 -16.43
CA SER A 17 15.55 28.98 -15.94
C SER A 17 15.69 27.98 -17.09
N GLN A 18 16.69 27.11 -17.01
CA GLN A 18 16.69 25.89 -17.80
C GLN A 18 15.48 25.10 -17.35
N THR A 19 14.47 24.97 -18.19
CA THR A 19 13.50 23.91 -18.12
C THR A 19 14.31 22.63 -18.29
N VAL A 20 14.53 21.92 -17.19
CA VAL A 20 15.03 20.56 -17.24
C VAL A 20 13.97 19.80 -18.01
N ASP A 21 14.25 19.42 -19.24
CA ASP A 21 13.47 18.46 -19.99
C ASP A 21 13.61 17.13 -19.22
N THR A 22 12.69 16.88 -18.31
CA THR A 22 12.55 15.59 -17.67
C THR A 22 11.98 14.67 -18.74
N GLY A 23 12.87 14.03 -19.50
CA GLY A 23 12.52 13.07 -20.54
C GLY A 23 11.38 12.18 -20.05
N SER A 24 10.43 11.88 -20.92
CA SER A 24 9.27 11.04 -20.56
C SER A 24 9.77 9.71 -20.04
N PHE A 25 9.55 9.44 -18.75
CA PHE A 25 9.83 8.13 -18.18
C PHE A 25 8.90 7.12 -18.86
N SER A 26 9.47 6.07 -19.40
CA SER A 26 8.74 4.95 -20.01
C SER A 26 9.10 3.66 -19.31
N MET A 27 8.16 2.74 -19.26
CA MET A 27 8.39 1.42 -18.69
C MET A 27 9.50 0.69 -19.46
N PRO A 28 10.49 0.10 -18.77
CA PRO A 28 11.48 -0.75 -19.43
C PRO A 28 10.81 -1.91 -20.19
N ALA A 29 11.43 -2.32 -21.29
CA ALA A 29 10.88 -3.42 -22.11
C ALA A 29 10.74 -4.71 -21.30
N TYR A 30 9.59 -5.35 -21.39
CA TYR A 30 9.30 -6.62 -20.75
C TYR A 30 8.51 -7.56 -21.67
N GLU A 31 8.59 -8.85 -21.40
CA GLU A 31 7.73 -9.85 -22.01
C GLU A 31 6.68 -10.32 -21.00
N GLN A 32 5.43 -10.45 -21.46
CA GLN A 32 4.36 -11.11 -20.73
C GLN A 32 3.88 -12.34 -21.51
N TYR A 33 3.78 -13.48 -20.85
CA TYR A 33 3.23 -14.69 -21.44
C TYR A 33 2.60 -15.60 -20.38
N GLN A 34 1.91 -16.64 -20.79
CA GLN A 34 1.36 -17.66 -19.90
C GLN A 34 2.01 -19.02 -20.17
N LEU A 35 2.29 -19.76 -19.09
CA LEU A 35 2.61 -21.18 -19.17
C LEU A 35 1.36 -21.98 -19.57
N ALA A 36 1.56 -23.22 -20.04
CA ALA A 36 0.44 -24.09 -20.45
C ALA A 36 -0.60 -24.35 -19.35
N ASN A 37 -0.20 -24.23 -18.09
CA ASN A 37 -1.06 -24.36 -16.90
C ASN A 37 -1.76 -23.06 -16.49
N GLY A 38 -1.61 -21.97 -17.25
CA GLY A 38 -2.27 -20.69 -17.01
C GLY A 38 -1.50 -19.71 -16.09
N MET A 39 -0.33 -20.10 -15.55
CA MET A 39 0.51 -19.18 -14.77
C MET A 39 0.99 -18.04 -15.65
N THR A 40 0.80 -16.80 -15.18
CA THR A 40 1.29 -15.61 -15.87
C THR A 40 2.75 -15.37 -15.52
N VAL A 41 3.56 -15.02 -16.51
CA VAL A 41 4.99 -14.70 -16.32
C VAL A 41 5.29 -13.36 -16.95
N TYR A 42 6.02 -12.54 -16.19
CA TYR A 42 6.62 -11.29 -16.66
C TYR A 42 8.14 -11.43 -16.60
N LEU A 43 8.81 -11.10 -17.70
CA LEU A 43 10.28 -11.08 -17.80
C LEU A 43 10.75 -9.69 -18.20
N MET A 44 11.52 -9.04 -17.35
CA MET A 44 12.09 -7.71 -17.59
C MET A 44 13.61 -7.77 -17.39
N PRO A 45 14.38 -8.01 -18.46
CA PRO A 45 15.84 -8.05 -18.36
C PRO A 45 16.41 -6.66 -18.05
N GLN A 46 17.28 -6.59 -17.02
CA GLN A 46 18.00 -5.41 -16.56
C GLN A 46 19.45 -5.85 -16.25
N THR A 47 20.40 -5.57 -17.15
CA THR A 47 21.74 -6.14 -17.09
C THR A 47 22.80 -5.20 -16.48
N GLU A 48 22.38 -4.07 -15.93
CA GLU A 48 23.29 -3.08 -15.34
C GLU A 48 23.96 -3.58 -14.05
N VAL A 49 23.24 -4.41 -13.29
CA VAL A 49 23.72 -5.02 -12.03
C VAL A 49 23.47 -6.52 -12.10
N PRO A 50 24.39 -7.38 -11.64
CA PRO A 50 24.24 -8.84 -11.71
C PRO A 50 23.30 -9.37 -10.62
N LEU A 51 22.12 -8.79 -10.50
CA LEU A 51 21.07 -9.14 -9.53
C LEU A 51 19.81 -9.61 -10.26
N ILE A 52 19.04 -10.44 -9.60
CA ILE A 52 17.69 -10.85 -10.01
C ILE A 52 16.75 -10.67 -8.84
N THR A 53 15.66 -9.97 -9.09
CA THR A 53 14.48 -9.95 -8.22
C THR A 53 13.38 -10.82 -8.82
N VAL A 54 12.78 -11.66 -8.00
CA VAL A 54 11.61 -12.47 -8.34
C VAL A 54 10.48 -12.10 -7.39
N SER A 55 9.34 -11.69 -7.94
CA SER A 55 8.10 -11.46 -7.18
C SER A 55 7.03 -12.41 -7.69
N ALA A 56 6.54 -13.27 -6.83
CA ALA A 56 5.39 -14.12 -7.12
C ALA A 56 4.16 -13.59 -6.37
N VAL A 57 3.08 -13.33 -7.09
CA VAL A 57 1.83 -12.85 -6.52
C VAL A 57 0.70 -13.87 -6.76
N VAL A 58 0.00 -14.20 -5.69
CA VAL A 58 -1.20 -15.04 -5.70
C VAL A 58 -2.42 -14.13 -5.49
N ARG A 59 -3.43 -14.21 -6.36
CA ARG A 59 -4.70 -13.43 -6.18
C ARG A 59 -5.55 -13.98 -5.04
N ALA A 60 -4.98 -14.02 -3.85
CA ALA A 60 -5.64 -14.42 -2.62
C ALA A 60 -4.97 -13.73 -1.44
N GLY A 61 -5.66 -12.77 -0.86
CA GLY A 61 -5.29 -12.06 0.35
C GLY A 61 -6.41 -12.14 1.39
N ALA A 62 -6.44 -11.22 2.32
CA ALA A 62 -7.41 -11.18 3.42
C ALA A 62 -8.88 -11.14 2.98
N VAL A 63 -9.18 -10.73 1.75
CA VAL A 63 -10.53 -10.80 1.17
C VAL A 63 -11.01 -12.26 0.96
N LYS A 64 -10.11 -13.23 0.99
CA LYS A 64 -10.39 -14.67 0.90
C LYS A 64 -10.35 -15.38 2.26
N ASP A 65 -10.11 -14.65 3.34
CA ASP A 65 -10.00 -15.22 4.67
C ASP A 65 -11.32 -15.83 5.15
N THR A 66 -11.29 -17.09 5.51
CA THR A 66 -12.36 -17.77 6.28
C THR A 66 -12.21 -17.52 7.78
N THR A 67 -10.99 -17.34 8.25
CA THR A 67 -10.61 -16.88 9.57
C THR A 67 -9.60 -15.76 9.38
N SER A 68 -9.85 -14.58 9.95
CA SER A 68 -9.04 -13.39 9.72
C SER A 68 -7.56 -13.66 9.97
N GLY A 69 -6.71 -13.36 8.98
CA GLY A 69 -5.27 -13.58 9.00
C GLY A 69 -4.80 -14.92 8.40
N VAL A 70 -5.71 -15.81 7.93
CA VAL A 70 -5.27 -17.10 7.36
C VAL A 70 -4.43 -16.92 6.11
N ALA A 71 -4.73 -15.96 5.24
CA ALA A 71 -3.93 -15.67 4.06
C ALA A 71 -2.50 -15.29 4.43
N ASN A 72 -2.35 -14.33 5.36
CA ASN A 72 -1.03 -13.86 5.79
C ASN A 72 -0.23 -14.94 6.54
N MET A 73 -0.88 -15.68 7.44
CA MET A 73 -0.23 -16.79 8.13
C MET A 73 0.17 -17.91 7.17
N THR A 74 -0.62 -18.16 6.11
CA THR A 74 -0.26 -19.11 5.05
C THR A 74 0.98 -18.63 4.30
N ALA A 75 1.01 -17.38 3.83
CA ALA A 75 2.15 -16.83 3.11
C ALA A 75 3.44 -16.89 3.95
N LYS A 76 3.41 -16.41 5.19
CA LYS A 76 4.56 -16.47 6.11
C LYS A 76 5.01 -17.90 6.42
N SER A 77 4.07 -18.85 6.46
CA SER A 77 4.38 -20.25 6.75
C SER A 77 5.03 -20.99 5.59
N LEU A 78 5.01 -20.45 4.37
CA LEU A 78 5.78 -21.01 3.25
C LEU A 78 7.28 -21.07 3.56
N LEU A 79 7.79 -20.11 4.35
CA LEU A 79 9.20 -20.01 4.72
C LEU A 79 9.61 -20.92 5.88
N LEU A 80 8.67 -21.65 6.48
CA LEU A 80 8.92 -22.52 7.63
C LEU A 80 9.40 -23.92 7.28
N GLY A 81 9.50 -24.23 5.99
CA GLY A 81 9.95 -25.50 5.44
C GLY A 81 9.23 -25.83 4.15
N ALA A 82 9.93 -26.41 3.19
CA ALA A 82 9.38 -26.78 1.89
C ALA A 82 10.13 -27.93 1.25
N ASN A 83 9.40 -28.89 0.69
CA ASN A 83 9.96 -30.05 -0.01
C ASN A 83 11.05 -30.77 0.77
N GLY A 84 10.83 -30.97 2.07
CA GLY A 84 11.74 -31.64 2.99
C GLY A 84 12.95 -30.81 3.48
N LYS A 85 13.07 -29.54 3.06
CA LYS A 85 14.03 -28.61 3.65
C LYS A 85 13.41 -27.94 4.85
N SER A 86 14.07 -28.02 6.00
CA SER A 86 13.63 -27.32 7.20
C SER A 86 13.77 -25.80 7.05
N LYS A 87 13.10 -25.04 7.92
CA LYS A 87 13.28 -23.58 8.04
C LYS A 87 14.76 -23.21 8.16
N SER A 88 15.52 -23.91 9.01
CA SER A 88 16.95 -23.66 9.21
C SER A 88 17.75 -23.89 7.93
N ASP A 89 17.42 -24.94 7.14
CA ASP A 89 18.13 -25.21 5.88
C ASP A 89 17.89 -24.09 4.87
N ILE A 90 16.66 -23.57 4.83
CA ILE A 90 16.27 -22.46 3.95
C ILE A 90 17.02 -21.18 4.37
N GLU A 91 16.98 -20.83 5.67
CA GLU A 91 17.64 -19.64 6.21
C GLU A 91 19.16 -19.71 5.96
N GLN A 92 19.80 -20.84 6.26
CA GLN A 92 21.25 -21.03 6.01
C GLN A 92 21.61 -20.89 4.52
N MET A 93 20.79 -21.43 3.62
CA MET A 93 21.02 -21.32 2.19
C MET A 93 20.90 -19.87 1.71
N VAL A 94 19.86 -19.16 2.13
CA VAL A 94 19.60 -17.75 1.77
C VAL A 94 20.73 -16.87 2.31
N ASP A 95 21.10 -17.02 3.57
CA ASP A 95 22.20 -16.27 4.20
C ASP A 95 23.55 -16.53 3.53
N PHE A 96 23.86 -17.82 3.23
CA PHE A 96 25.11 -18.18 2.55
C PHE A 96 25.24 -17.56 1.15
N LEU A 97 24.11 -17.37 0.46
CA LEU A 97 24.08 -16.75 -0.87
C LEU A 97 24.06 -15.22 -0.81
N GLY A 98 23.92 -14.63 0.37
CA GLY A 98 23.67 -13.20 0.53
C GLY A 98 22.37 -12.76 -0.16
N ALA A 99 21.40 -13.67 -0.23
CA ALA A 99 20.08 -13.45 -0.80
C ALA A 99 19.09 -12.96 0.25
N SER A 100 17.94 -12.48 -0.20
CA SER A 100 16.79 -12.23 0.67
C SER A 100 15.57 -12.97 0.15
N ILE A 101 14.68 -13.33 1.07
CA ILE A 101 13.37 -13.88 0.75
C ILE A 101 12.36 -13.46 1.81
N ALA A 102 11.19 -13.02 1.36
CA ALA A 102 10.08 -12.62 2.23
C ALA A 102 8.76 -13.17 1.67
N ALA A 103 7.80 -13.40 2.56
CA ALA A 103 6.45 -13.76 2.17
C ALA A 103 5.44 -13.16 3.14
N ASP A 104 4.41 -12.52 2.60
CA ASP A 104 3.30 -11.95 3.35
C ASP A 104 2.01 -11.92 2.51
N ALA A 105 0.91 -11.47 3.11
CA ALA A 105 -0.31 -11.20 2.37
C ALA A 105 -0.92 -9.85 2.77
N GLY A 106 -1.32 -9.12 1.74
CA GLY A 106 -2.13 -7.91 1.85
C GLY A 106 -3.63 -8.20 1.82
N LYS A 107 -4.41 -7.18 1.47
CA LYS A 107 -5.87 -7.31 1.34
C LYS A 107 -6.27 -8.29 0.23
N GLU A 108 -5.67 -8.20 -0.95
CA GLU A 108 -6.15 -8.87 -2.17
C GLU A 108 -5.16 -9.89 -2.75
N GLY A 109 -3.91 -9.85 -2.32
CA GLY A 109 -2.86 -10.75 -2.79
C GLY A 109 -1.94 -11.25 -1.69
N SER A 110 -1.37 -12.46 -1.91
CA SER A 110 -0.22 -12.96 -1.17
C SER A 110 1.01 -12.84 -2.05
N PHE A 111 2.15 -12.48 -1.46
CA PHE A 111 3.39 -12.19 -2.16
C PHE A 111 4.52 -13.07 -1.62
N ILE A 112 5.41 -13.49 -2.50
CA ILE A 112 6.67 -14.11 -2.18
C ILE A 112 7.73 -13.41 -3.03
N ASP A 113 8.62 -12.68 -2.38
CA ASP A 113 9.64 -11.88 -3.01
C ASP A 113 11.02 -12.42 -2.67
N ALA A 114 11.93 -12.44 -3.64
CA ALA A 114 13.30 -12.86 -3.45
C ALA A 114 14.27 -12.02 -4.28
N ASP A 115 15.39 -11.63 -3.66
CA ASP A 115 16.48 -10.92 -4.30
C ASP A 115 17.77 -11.73 -4.15
N PHE A 116 18.50 -11.93 -5.24
CA PHE A 116 19.72 -12.73 -5.25
C PHE A 116 20.63 -12.38 -6.43
N MET A 117 21.90 -12.80 -6.34
CA MET A 117 22.83 -12.62 -7.46
C MET A 117 22.47 -13.54 -8.63
N ALA A 118 22.61 -13.04 -9.86
CA ALA A 118 22.27 -13.78 -11.09
C ALA A 118 22.95 -15.16 -11.19
N LYS A 119 24.18 -15.32 -10.66
CA LYS A 119 24.89 -16.59 -10.58
C LYS A 119 24.20 -17.66 -9.74
N ASP A 120 23.33 -17.27 -8.82
CA ASP A 120 22.67 -18.17 -7.87
C ASP A 120 21.24 -18.56 -8.30
N THR A 121 20.85 -18.19 -9.53
CA THR A 121 19.55 -18.49 -10.13
C THR A 121 19.18 -19.99 -10.05
N ASP A 122 20.18 -20.89 -10.26
CA ASP A 122 19.96 -22.35 -10.22
C ASP A 122 19.65 -22.89 -8.81
N LYS A 123 19.85 -22.10 -7.77
CA LYS A 123 19.49 -22.44 -6.38
C LYS A 123 18.20 -21.75 -5.95
N MET A 124 18.08 -20.45 -6.25
CA MET A 124 16.97 -19.65 -5.74
C MET A 124 15.64 -19.91 -6.46
N LEU A 125 15.62 -20.08 -7.79
CA LEU A 125 14.37 -20.39 -8.50
C LEU A 125 13.76 -21.76 -8.11
N PRO A 126 14.55 -22.85 -7.94
CA PRO A 126 14.01 -24.10 -7.37
C PRO A 126 13.50 -23.93 -5.94
N LEU A 127 14.14 -23.11 -5.10
CA LEU A 127 13.63 -22.80 -3.77
C LEU A 127 12.28 -22.08 -3.86
N MET A 128 12.16 -21.04 -4.69
CA MET A 128 10.89 -20.33 -4.91
C MET A 128 9.78 -21.29 -5.36
N ARG A 129 10.09 -22.22 -6.27
CA ARG A 129 9.14 -23.26 -6.67
C ARG A 129 8.71 -24.11 -5.48
N ASP A 130 9.65 -24.58 -4.67
CA ASP A 130 9.37 -25.47 -3.53
C ASP A 130 8.47 -24.75 -2.51
N LEU A 131 8.77 -23.49 -2.19
CA LEU A 131 7.98 -22.66 -1.27
C LEU A 131 6.55 -22.44 -1.77
N LEU A 132 6.38 -22.16 -3.06
CA LEU A 132 5.07 -21.92 -3.66
C LEU A 132 4.24 -23.21 -3.77
N ARG A 133 4.86 -24.32 -4.15
CA ARG A 133 4.17 -25.55 -4.57
C ARG A 133 4.08 -26.62 -3.48
N ALA A 134 5.09 -26.73 -2.62
CA ALA A 134 5.24 -27.82 -1.68
C ALA A 134 5.72 -27.37 -0.28
N PRO A 135 5.05 -26.39 0.35
CA PRO A 135 5.37 -26.02 1.74
C PRO A 135 5.01 -27.15 2.68
N ASP A 136 5.87 -27.43 3.64
CA ASP A 136 5.69 -28.53 4.60
C ASP A 136 4.65 -28.21 5.68
N PHE A 137 4.47 -26.91 5.99
CA PHE A 137 3.61 -26.42 7.05
C PHE A 137 3.90 -27.15 8.38
N ASP A 138 5.16 -27.05 8.86
CA ASP A 138 5.57 -27.64 10.12
C ASP A 138 4.79 -27.03 11.29
N GLY A 139 4.19 -27.88 12.13
CA GLY A 139 3.34 -27.44 13.22
C GLY A 139 4.11 -26.74 14.34
N GLY A 140 5.33 -27.17 14.64
CA GLY A 140 6.15 -26.57 15.68
C GLY A 140 6.65 -25.18 15.30
N GLU A 141 7.10 -25.00 14.06
CA GLU A 141 7.51 -23.69 13.53
C GLU A 141 6.30 -22.77 13.36
N PHE A 142 5.15 -23.29 12.92
CA PHE A 142 3.90 -22.53 12.86
C PHE A 142 3.48 -21.99 14.23
N ASP A 143 3.55 -22.79 15.29
CA ASP A 143 3.21 -22.34 16.64
C ASP A 143 4.11 -21.20 17.13
N LYS A 144 5.41 -21.27 16.84
CA LYS A 144 6.37 -20.19 17.13
C LYS A 144 6.04 -18.93 16.33
N LEU A 145 5.74 -19.06 15.02
CA LEU A 145 5.32 -17.96 14.17
C LEU A 145 4.05 -17.31 14.73
N ARG A 146 3.02 -18.10 15.03
CA ARG A 146 1.74 -17.64 15.56
C ARG A 146 1.91 -16.84 16.85
N GLN A 147 2.70 -17.34 17.80
CA GLN A 147 3.00 -16.63 19.05
C GLN A 147 3.70 -15.29 18.80
N ARG A 148 4.67 -15.26 17.89
CA ARG A 148 5.37 -14.02 17.51
C ARG A 148 4.42 -12.99 16.88
N GLU A 149 3.56 -13.42 15.94
CA GLU A 149 2.60 -12.54 15.30
C GLU A 149 1.56 -12.01 16.30
N MET A 150 1.06 -12.85 17.21
CA MET A 150 0.15 -12.42 18.30
C MET A 150 0.80 -11.39 19.23
N ALA A 151 2.08 -11.56 19.56
CA ALA A 151 2.83 -10.58 20.36
C ALA A 151 3.01 -9.25 19.59
N GLY A 152 3.32 -9.33 18.29
CA GLY A 152 3.40 -8.16 17.42
C GLY A 152 2.09 -7.38 17.35
N LEU A 153 0.96 -8.07 17.21
CA LEU A 153 -0.38 -7.45 17.22
C LEU A 153 -0.71 -6.76 18.55
N ALA A 154 -0.28 -7.34 19.68
CA ALA A 154 -0.45 -6.70 20.98
C ALA A 154 0.40 -5.42 21.08
N GLN A 155 1.66 -5.47 20.62
CA GLN A 155 2.54 -4.31 20.61
C GLN A 155 2.06 -3.20 19.67
N GLU A 156 1.45 -3.57 18.54
CA GLU A 156 0.91 -2.59 17.59
C GLU A 156 -0.17 -1.70 18.24
N LYS A 157 -0.98 -2.23 19.15
CA LYS A 157 -1.99 -1.46 19.88
C LYS A 157 -1.39 -0.38 20.81
N GLU A 158 -0.13 -0.50 21.18
CA GLU A 158 0.58 0.55 21.91
C GLU A 158 0.99 1.73 21.00
N SER A 159 0.87 1.58 19.67
CA SER A 159 1.19 2.61 18.69
C SER A 159 -0.07 3.14 17.98
N PRO A 160 -0.76 4.16 18.51
CA PRO A 160 -1.99 4.72 17.93
C PRO A 160 -1.86 5.06 16.45
N ARG A 161 -0.72 5.61 16.03
CA ARG A 161 -0.46 6.03 14.64
C ARG A 161 -0.39 4.84 13.66
N VAL A 162 -0.09 3.65 14.15
CA VAL A 162 -0.03 2.43 13.34
C VAL A 162 -1.39 1.74 13.32
N VAL A 163 -1.95 1.47 14.49
CA VAL A 163 -3.17 0.65 14.62
C VAL A 163 -4.44 1.35 14.13
N ILE A 164 -4.46 2.69 14.11
CA ILE A 164 -5.65 3.48 13.76
C ILE A 164 -6.21 3.14 12.38
N HIS A 165 -5.36 2.74 11.43
CA HIS A 165 -5.78 2.38 10.08
C HIS A 165 -6.68 1.14 10.06
N ARG A 166 -6.48 0.20 10.97
CA ARG A 166 -7.33 -1.01 11.10
C ARG A 166 -8.71 -0.67 11.63
N TYR A 167 -8.78 0.22 12.61
CA TYR A 167 -10.06 0.75 13.12
C TYR A 167 -10.82 1.50 12.01
N PHE A 168 -10.10 2.27 11.21
CA PHE A 168 -10.71 3.03 10.11
C PHE A 168 -11.24 2.12 9.00
N ASP A 169 -10.47 1.14 8.56
CA ASP A 169 -10.93 0.15 7.56
C ASP A 169 -12.19 -0.58 8.07
N LYS A 170 -12.18 -1.00 9.35
CA LYS A 170 -13.35 -1.67 9.95
C LYS A 170 -14.55 -0.75 10.07
N LEU A 171 -14.36 0.53 10.40
CA LEU A 171 -15.44 1.52 10.47
C LEU A 171 -16.06 1.78 9.09
N VAL A 172 -15.24 1.91 8.04
CA VAL A 172 -15.71 2.22 6.68
C VAL A 172 -16.34 1.01 6.01
N PHE A 173 -15.78 -0.18 6.17
CA PHE A 173 -16.20 -1.38 5.44
C PHE A 173 -17.05 -2.36 6.26
N GLY A 174 -17.10 -2.22 7.59
CA GLY A 174 -17.87 -3.14 8.44
C GLY A 174 -17.45 -4.60 8.25
N ASP A 175 -18.41 -5.47 7.92
CA ASP A 175 -18.18 -6.90 7.70
C ASP A 175 -17.83 -7.25 6.24
N HIS A 176 -17.78 -6.25 5.36
CA HIS A 176 -17.28 -6.45 4.01
C HIS A 176 -15.80 -6.93 4.05
N PRO A 177 -15.35 -7.80 3.12
CA PRO A 177 -13.98 -8.34 3.10
C PRO A 177 -12.87 -7.29 3.18
N TYR A 178 -13.07 -6.08 2.66
CA TYR A 178 -12.12 -4.98 2.83
C TYR A 178 -11.97 -4.49 4.28
N GLY A 179 -12.92 -4.77 5.16
CA GLY A 179 -12.82 -4.52 6.60
C GLY A 179 -11.93 -5.53 7.35
N ASN A 180 -11.59 -6.69 6.74
CA ASN A 180 -10.73 -7.68 7.36
C ASN A 180 -9.30 -7.15 7.51
N PRO A 181 -8.70 -7.21 8.71
CA PRO A 181 -7.27 -6.92 8.87
C PRO A 181 -6.43 -8.06 8.28
N ALA A 182 -5.52 -7.75 7.34
CA ALA A 182 -4.72 -8.76 6.67
C ALA A 182 -3.88 -9.61 7.65
N SER A 183 -3.35 -9.01 8.70
CA SER A 183 -2.60 -9.74 9.75
C SER A 183 -3.50 -10.44 10.77
N GLY A 184 -4.82 -10.39 10.62
CA GLY A 184 -5.75 -10.95 11.59
C GLY A 184 -5.88 -10.12 12.88
N THR A 185 -6.48 -10.75 13.87
CA THR A 185 -6.57 -10.28 15.26
C THR A 185 -5.88 -11.28 16.17
N ARG A 186 -5.58 -10.91 17.42
CA ARG A 186 -4.98 -11.81 18.39
C ARG A 186 -5.83 -13.08 18.58
N ASP A 187 -7.15 -12.93 18.65
CA ASP A 187 -8.06 -14.05 18.88
C ASP A 187 -8.19 -14.93 17.64
N SER A 188 -8.34 -14.31 16.45
CA SER A 188 -8.40 -15.10 15.21
C SER A 188 -7.12 -15.91 14.98
N LEU A 189 -5.94 -15.34 15.30
CA LEU A 189 -4.68 -16.07 15.20
C LEU A 189 -4.58 -17.20 16.23
N ALA A 190 -5.12 -17.02 17.44
CA ALA A 190 -5.12 -18.08 18.46
C ALA A 190 -5.90 -19.33 18.01
N GLU A 191 -6.93 -19.14 17.19
CA GLU A 191 -7.78 -20.21 16.65
C GLU A 191 -7.23 -20.85 15.38
N LEU A 192 -6.26 -20.22 14.69
CA LEU A 192 -5.70 -20.73 13.45
C LEU A 192 -4.93 -22.02 13.65
N THR A 193 -5.16 -22.94 12.73
CA THR A 193 -4.51 -24.27 12.67
C THR A 193 -3.77 -24.47 11.36
N VAL A 194 -2.77 -25.33 11.37
CA VAL A 194 -2.04 -25.76 10.17
C VAL A 194 -2.98 -26.32 9.09
N ASN A 195 -4.07 -26.98 9.47
CA ASN A 195 -5.03 -27.52 8.51
C ASN A 195 -5.76 -26.41 7.73
N GLN A 196 -6.06 -25.27 8.37
CA GLN A 196 -6.65 -24.11 7.69
C GLN A 196 -5.65 -23.49 6.70
N LEU A 197 -4.36 -23.41 7.07
CA LEU A 197 -3.31 -22.95 6.16
C LEU A 197 -3.18 -23.87 4.95
N ARG A 198 -3.15 -25.18 5.16
CA ARG A 198 -3.12 -26.17 4.07
C ARG A 198 -4.35 -26.08 3.16
N ALA A 199 -5.53 -25.88 3.75
CA ALA A 199 -6.75 -25.69 2.98
C ALA A 199 -6.71 -24.41 2.14
N PHE A 200 -6.27 -23.28 2.71
CA PHE A 200 -6.10 -22.02 2.01
C PHE A 200 -5.08 -22.14 0.87
N HIS A 201 -3.92 -22.72 1.14
CA HIS A 201 -2.88 -22.96 0.14
C HIS A 201 -3.43 -23.82 -1.01
N LYS A 202 -4.06 -24.97 -0.70
CA LYS A 202 -4.64 -25.86 -1.72
C LYS A 202 -5.67 -25.17 -2.59
N SER A 203 -6.48 -24.27 -2.00
CA SER A 203 -7.56 -23.57 -2.72
C SER A 203 -7.05 -22.47 -3.64
N TYR A 204 -6.00 -21.74 -3.24
CA TYR A 204 -5.63 -20.50 -3.91
C TYR A 204 -4.25 -20.49 -4.55
N TYR A 205 -3.29 -21.30 -4.06
CA TYR A 205 -1.94 -21.38 -4.64
C TYR A 205 -1.95 -22.34 -5.83
N GLN A 206 -2.53 -21.86 -6.90
CA GLN A 206 -2.69 -22.62 -8.15
C GLN A 206 -2.13 -21.81 -9.31
N PRO A 207 -1.48 -22.44 -10.32
CA PRO A 207 -0.83 -21.75 -11.43
C PRO A 207 -1.68 -20.66 -12.07
N GLN A 208 -2.93 -20.93 -12.38
CA GLN A 208 -3.86 -19.98 -13.01
C GLN A 208 -4.16 -18.73 -12.16
N ASN A 209 -3.85 -18.77 -10.86
CA ASN A 209 -4.07 -17.70 -9.90
C ASN A 209 -2.76 -16.98 -9.49
N ILE A 210 -1.65 -17.32 -10.16
CA ILE A 210 -0.32 -16.85 -9.83
C ILE A 210 0.30 -16.11 -11.01
N ALA A 211 0.95 -14.98 -10.73
CA ALA A 211 1.93 -14.40 -11.63
C ALA A 211 3.32 -14.44 -11.01
N ILE A 212 4.33 -14.68 -11.84
CA ILE A 212 5.74 -14.57 -11.47
C ILE A 212 6.37 -13.47 -12.32
N SER A 213 6.91 -12.46 -11.66
CA SER A 213 7.67 -11.37 -12.25
C SER A 213 9.15 -11.59 -11.98
N VAL A 214 9.98 -11.61 -13.02
CA VAL A 214 11.44 -11.72 -12.91
C VAL A 214 12.06 -10.48 -13.54
N VAL A 215 12.81 -9.73 -12.75
CA VAL A 215 13.50 -8.50 -13.16
C VAL A 215 14.98 -8.64 -12.83
N GLY A 216 15.86 -8.32 -13.77
CA GLY A 216 17.31 -8.34 -13.48
C GLY A 216 18.18 -8.91 -14.61
N ASP A 217 19.38 -9.39 -14.25
CA ASP A 217 20.40 -9.83 -15.20
C ASP A 217 20.18 -11.30 -15.61
N PHE A 218 19.48 -11.48 -16.71
CA PHE A 218 19.26 -12.79 -17.34
C PHE A 218 18.98 -12.68 -18.83
N LYS A 219 19.16 -13.79 -19.55
CA LYS A 219 18.74 -13.92 -20.94
C LYS A 219 17.29 -14.42 -21.01
N PRO A 220 16.38 -13.69 -21.68
CA PRO A 220 14.95 -14.04 -21.69
C PRO A 220 14.67 -15.47 -22.11
N GLY A 221 15.29 -15.98 -23.19
CA GLY A 221 15.08 -17.33 -23.66
C GLY A 221 15.49 -18.42 -22.67
N GLU A 222 16.62 -18.23 -21.96
CA GLU A 222 17.08 -19.15 -20.92
C GLU A 222 16.15 -19.12 -19.70
N MET A 223 15.74 -17.93 -19.25
CA MET A 223 14.83 -17.78 -18.12
C MET A 223 13.46 -18.38 -18.41
N LYS A 224 12.92 -18.17 -19.62
CA LYS A 224 11.68 -18.76 -20.08
C LYS A 224 11.71 -20.30 -20.04
N ALA A 225 12.80 -20.90 -20.53
CA ALA A 225 12.98 -22.35 -20.47
C ALA A 225 13.07 -22.88 -19.04
N ARG A 226 13.75 -22.15 -18.12
CA ARG A 226 13.85 -22.50 -16.71
C ARG A 226 12.50 -22.46 -16.01
N LEU A 227 11.75 -21.36 -16.17
CA LEU A 227 10.44 -21.22 -15.55
C LEU A 227 9.45 -22.26 -16.07
N ASN A 228 9.47 -22.55 -17.37
CA ASN A 228 8.66 -23.62 -17.91
C ASN A 228 9.02 -25.00 -17.33
N LYS A 229 10.32 -25.29 -17.15
CA LYS A 229 10.78 -26.54 -16.51
C LYS A 229 10.39 -26.62 -15.04
N LEU A 230 10.40 -25.51 -14.29
CA LEU A 230 10.13 -25.49 -12.84
C LEU A 230 8.65 -25.49 -12.51
N PHE A 231 7.83 -24.83 -13.32
CA PHE A 231 6.42 -24.57 -13.02
C PHE A 231 5.44 -25.18 -14.03
N GLY A 232 5.89 -25.57 -15.23
CA GLY A 232 5.01 -26.01 -16.30
C GLY A 232 4.27 -27.33 -16.03
N ASP A 233 4.80 -28.19 -15.17
CA ASP A 233 4.18 -29.45 -14.73
C ASP A 233 3.28 -29.29 -13.49
N TRP A 234 3.11 -28.08 -12.98
CA TRP A 234 2.22 -27.81 -11.85
C TRP A 234 0.78 -27.75 -12.35
N HIS A 235 -0.05 -28.65 -11.85
CA HIS A 235 -1.44 -28.74 -12.28
C HIS A 235 -2.35 -27.86 -11.41
N ASN A 236 -3.36 -27.28 -12.05
CA ASN A 236 -4.43 -26.58 -11.34
C ASN A 236 -5.28 -27.58 -10.54
N GLY A 237 -5.76 -27.11 -9.38
CA GLY A 237 -6.78 -27.80 -8.61
C GLY A 237 -8.19 -27.48 -9.10
N GLU A 238 -9.12 -27.34 -8.15
CA GLU A 238 -10.49 -26.93 -8.42
C GLU A 238 -10.55 -25.48 -8.92
N ALA A 239 -11.60 -25.15 -9.68
CA ALA A 239 -11.80 -23.79 -10.16
C ALA A 239 -11.98 -22.80 -9.01
N ILE A 240 -11.22 -21.68 -9.04
CA ILE A 240 -11.32 -20.63 -8.04
C ILE A 240 -12.53 -19.75 -8.38
N ALA A 241 -13.49 -19.68 -7.46
CA ALA A 241 -14.65 -18.83 -7.62
C ALA A 241 -14.25 -17.34 -7.66
N LYS A 242 -14.73 -16.65 -8.71
CA LYS A 242 -14.59 -15.20 -8.79
C LYS A 242 -15.46 -14.57 -7.71
N GLN A 243 -14.87 -13.68 -6.90
CA GLN A 243 -15.59 -12.91 -5.89
C GLN A 243 -15.83 -11.50 -6.41
N ASP A 244 -17.08 -11.06 -6.33
CA ASP A 244 -17.40 -9.65 -6.58
C ASP A 244 -17.23 -8.86 -5.27
N LEU A 245 -16.15 -8.09 -5.21
CA LEU A 245 -15.82 -7.24 -4.05
C LEU A 245 -16.50 -5.87 -4.13
N ALA A 246 -17.24 -5.55 -5.20
CA ALA A 246 -18.08 -4.36 -5.26
C ALA A 246 -19.43 -4.59 -4.58
N GLU A 247 -19.91 -5.85 -4.60
CA GLU A 247 -21.16 -6.25 -3.98
C GLU A 247 -21.03 -6.21 -2.45
N GLY A 248 -22.06 -5.72 -1.79
CA GLY A 248 -22.14 -5.69 -0.32
C GLY A 248 -21.26 -4.64 0.36
N GLN A 249 -20.59 -3.74 -0.37
CA GLN A 249 -19.90 -2.62 0.28
C GLN A 249 -20.92 -1.73 1.01
N PRO A 250 -20.69 -1.44 2.33
CA PRO A 250 -21.66 -0.71 3.12
C PRO A 250 -21.88 0.70 2.59
N SER A 251 -23.12 1.17 2.63
CA SER A 251 -23.45 2.59 2.44
C SER A 251 -23.02 3.39 3.67
N LEU A 252 -22.45 4.57 3.45
CA LEU A 252 -22.12 5.51 4.53
C LEU A 252 -23.26 6.54 4.61
N ASP A 253 -24.26 6.28 5.46
CA ASP A 253 -25.50 7.07 5.50
C ASP A 253 -25.41 8.25 6.46
N ALA A 254 -24.48 8.23 7.41
CA ALA A 254 -24.23 9.28 8.39
C ALA A 254 -22.76 9.37 8.77
N SER A 255 -22.37 10.50 9.35
CA SER A 255 -21.07 10.63 10.00
C SER A 255 -21.03 9.82 11.29
N LYS A 256 -20.00 8.99 11.45
CA LYS A 256 -19.78 8.17 12.64
C LYS A 256 -18.40 8.44 13.22
N VAL A 257 -18.29 8.35 14.53
CA VAL A 257 -17.05 8.51 15.27
C VAL A 257 -16.76 7.25 16.06
N LEU A 258 -15.65 6.58 15.76
CA LEU A 258 -15.11 5.54 16.60
C LEU A 258 -14.06 6.15 17.54
N LEU A 259 -14.43 6.27 18.82
CA LEU A 259 -13.54 6.75 19.87
C LEU A 259 -12.85 5.55 20.52
N VAL A 260 -11.55 5.41 20.30
CA VAL A 260 -10.74 4.34 20.87
C VAL A 260 -10.03 4.89 22.11
N ASN A 261 -10.43 4.41 23.28
CA ASN A 261 -9.87 4.87 24.54
C ASN A 261 -8.49 4.27 24.79
N LYS A 262 -7.48 5.14 24.93
CA LYS A 262 -6.15 4.84 25.47
C LYS A 262 -5.95 5.80 26.65
N GLY A 263 -6.29 5.33 27.86
CA GLY A 263 -6.40 6.15 29.07
C GLY A 263 -5.12 6.90 29.49
N ASP A 264 -3.95 6.39 29.10
CA ASP A 264 -2.63 6.97 29.34
C ASP A 264 -2.17 7.91 28.22
N ALA A 265 -2.97 8.07 27.13
CA ALA A 265 -2.58 8.91 26.01
C ALA A 265 -2.58 10.40 26.38
N ILE A 266 -1.49 11.09 26.01
CA ILE A 266 -1.33 12.53 26.11
C ILE A 266 -1.59 13.26 24.78
N GLU A 267 -1.69 12.48 23.71
CA GLU A 267 -1.99 12.92 22.35
C GLU A 267 -3.29 12.27 21.88
N THR A 268 -3.94 12.90 20.90
CA THR A 268 -5.01 12.32 20.11
C THR A 268 -4.50 12.08 18.70
N THR A 269 -4.52 10.83 18.26
CA THR A 269 -4.31 10.46 16.85
C THR A 269 -5.67 10.31 16.17
N PHE A 270 -5.86 10.91 15.00
CA PHE A 270 -7.14 10.78 14.32
C PHE A 270 -7.04 10.59 12.81
N LEU A 271 -8.03 9.89 12.27
CA LEU A 271 -8.33 9.75 10.85
C LEU A 271 -9.72 10.31 10.56
N ILE A 272 -9.83 11.03 9.44
CA ILE A 272 -11.09 11.55 8.89
C ILE A 272 -11.17 11.16 7.43
N GLY A 273 -12.26 10.59 6.97
CA GLY A 273 -12.40 10.26 5.55
C GLY A 273 -13.61 9.40 5.25
N GLY A 274 -13.48 8.54 4.24
CA GLY A 274 -14.56 7.69 3.78
C GLY A 274 -14.11 6.75 2.66
N LYS A 275 -15.05 6.36 1.80
CA LYS A 275 -14.75 5.54 0.64
C LYS A 275 -13.82 6.29 -0.33
N GLY A 276 -12.94 5.54 -0.97
CA GLY A 276 -12.04 5.99 -2.03
C GLY A 276 -12.39 5.36 -3.37
N ILE A 277 -11.38 5.19 -4.23
CA ILE A 277 -11.53 4.69 -5.59
C ILE A 277 -10.85 3.34 -5.79
N SER A 278 -11.15 2.68 -6.90
CA SER A 278 -10.45 1.48 -7.35
C SER A 278 -9.08 1.82 -7.98
N ARG A 279 -8.15 0.86 -7.95
CA ARG A 279 -6.78 1.04 -8.43
C ARG A 279 -6.69 1.24 -9.95
N ASN A 280 -7.57 0.59 -10.71
CA ASN A 280 -7.65 0.70 -12.16
C ASN A 280 -8.60 1.79 -12.66
N ASN A 281 -9.05 2.69 -11.78
CA ASN A 281 -9.88 3.83 -12.20
C ASN A 281 -9.06 4.78 -13.08
N PRO A 282 -9.57 5.20 -14.25
CA PRO A 282 -8.84 6.10 -15.16
C PRO A 282 -8.50 7.46 -14.52
N ASP A 283 -9.26 7.90 -13.52
CA ASP A 283 -9.05 9.15 -12.79
C ASP A 283 -7.96 9.07 -11.72
N TYR A 284 -7.37 7.90 -11.50
CA TYR A 284 -6.41 7.67 -10.42
C TYR A 284 -5.20 8.62 -10.48
N VAL A 285 -4.64 8.87 -11.68
CA VAL A 285 -3.49 9.77 -11.84
C VAL A 285 -3.87 11.22 -11.51
N GLY A 286 -5.03 11.69 -11.98
CA GLY A 286 -5.54 13.02 -11.66
C GLY A 286 -5.78 13.21 -10.16
N LEU A 287 -6.32 12.18 -9.49
CA LEU A 287 -6.52 12.20 -8.04
C LEU A 287 -5.22 12.24 -7.25
N GLN A 288 -4.13 11.62 -7.73
CA GLN A 288 -2.81 11.77 -7.11
C GLN A 288 -2.33 13.23 -7.12
N VAL A 289 -2.58 13.97 -8.22
CA VAL A 289 -2.24 15.39 -8.30
C VAL A 289 -3.05 16.23 -7.31
N VAL A 290 -4.39 16.05 -7.29
CA VAL A 290 -5.27 16.77 -6.35
C VAL A 290 -4.92 16.44 -4.91
N ASN A 291 -4.70 15.16 -4.59
CA ASN A 291 -4.32 14.75 -3.24
C ASN A 291 -2.94 15.30 -2.83
N THR A 292 -2.01 15.46 -3.76
CA THR A 292 -0.70 16.09 -3.51
C THR A 292 -0.86 17.52 -3.01
N ILE A 293 -1.83 18.27 -3.53
CA ILE A 293 -2.15 19.63 -3.07
C ILE A 293 -2.71 19.59 -1.64
N LEU A 294 -3.67 18.70 -1.39
CA LEU A 294 -4.35 18.63 -0.09
C LEU A 294 -3.43 18.15 1.04
N GLY A 295 -2.76 16.99 0.87
CA GLY A 295 -2.00 16.38 1.96
C GLY A 295 -0.92 15.39 1.50
N GLY A 296 -0.64 15.27 0.20
CA GLY A 296 0.28 14.27 -0.36
C GLY A 296 1.75 14.69 -0.40
N ARG A 297 2.09 15.93 -0.04
CA ARG A 297 3.48 16.43 0.01
C ARG A 297 3.73 17.25 1.29
N PHE A 298 5.00 17.55 1.54
CA PHE A 298 5.38 18.33 2.73
C PHE A 298 4.81 19.76 2.73
N THR A 299 4.76 20.40 1.56
CA THR A 299 4.16 21.73 1.35
C THR A 299 2.71 21.65 0.90
N SER A 300 1.94 20.73 1.48
CA SER A 300 0.51 20.57 1.20
C SER A 300 -0.32 21.46 2.11
N TRP A 301 -1.54 21.76 1.70
CA TRP A 301 -2.45 22.61 2.48
C TRP A 301 -2.64 22.14 3.92
N LEU A 302 -2.85 20.83 4.15
CA LEU A 302 -3.01 20.29 5.50
C LEU A 302 -1.75 20.48 6.34
N ASN A 303 -0.58 20.25 5.77
CA ASN A 303 0.67 20.37 6.52
C ASN A 303 1.03 21.83 6.78
N ASP A 304 0.81 22.71 5.82
CA ASP A 304 1.03 24.15 5.98
C ASP A 304 0.13 24.73 7.07
N GLU A 305 -1.17 24.41 7.05
CA GLU A 305 -2.11 24.96 8.04
C GLU A 305 -1.91 24.36 9.43
N LEU A 306 -1.88 23.03 9.58
CA LEU A 306 -1.85 22.41 10.89
C LEU A 306 -0.46 22.42 11.53
N ARG A 307 0.61 22.27 10.72
CA ARG A 307 1.97 22.19 11.22
C ARG A 307 2.64 23.56 11.25
N VAL A 308 2.68 24.26 10.07
CA VAL A 308 3.50 25.46 9.93
C VAL A 308 2.81 26.67 10.56
N ASN A 309 1.53 26.89 10.21
CA ASN A 309 0.80 28.09 10.62
C ASN A 309 0.27 27.97 12.07
N ALA A 310 -0.34 26.83 12.41
CA ALA A 310 -0.98 26.64 13.71
C ALA A 310 -0.10 25.91 14.76
N GLY A 311 0.94 25.18 14.34
CA GLY A 311 1.82 24.44 15.26
C GLY A 311 1.15 23.31 16.04
N LEU A 312 0.03 22.78 15.52
CA LEU A 312 -0.80 21.79 16.20
C LEU A 312 -0.25 20.36 16.10
N THR A 313 0.57 20.08 15.10
CA THR A 313 1.10 18.75 14.80
C THR A 313 2.50 18.83 14.19
N TYR A 314 3.20 17.69 14.17
CA TYR A 314 4.44 17.53 13.39
C TYR A 314 4.19 17.13 11.91
N GLY A 315 2.95 16.81 11.54
CA GLY A 315 2.60 16.54 10.17
C GLY A 315 1.14 16.11 10.01
N ALA A 316 0.52 16.58 8.93
CA ALA A 316 -0.81 16.19 8.51
C ALA A 316 -0.78 15.75 7.05
N ARG A 317 -1.45 14.65 6.72
CA ARG A 317 -1.43 14.05 5.39
C ARG A 317 -2.82 13.63 4.95
N SER A 318 -3.01 13.53 3.64
CA SER A 318 -4.14 12.82 3.06
C SER A 318 -3.66 11.77 2.06
N ALA A 319 -4.42 10.69 1.92
CA ALA A 319 -4.11 9.61 1.01
C ALA A 319 -5.35 8.86 0.53
N PHE A 320 -5.32 8.41 -0.71
CA PHE A 320 -6.16 7.34 -1.21
C PHE A 320 -5.42 6.01 -1.09
N THR A 321 -6.07 5.01 -0.54
CA THR A 321 -5.60 3.61 -0.58
C THR A 321 -6.58 2.84 -1.46
N PRO A 322 -6.24 2.62 -2.75
CA PRO A 322 -7.12 1.95 -3.69
C PRO A 322 -6.98 0.43 -3.59
N TYR A 323 -8.09 -0.27 -3.79
CA TYR A 323 -8.18 -1.71 -3.99
C TYR A 323 -8.71 -2.01 -5.40
N SER A 324 -8.91 -3.28 -5.76
CA SER A 324 -9.41 -3.62 -7.10
C SER A 324 -10.81 -3.08 -7.38
N GLN A 325 -11.68 -3.04 -6.39
CA GLN A 325 -13.09 -2.65 -6.54
C GLN A 325 -13.54 -1.62 -5.50
N GLY A 326 -12.67 -0.66 -5.19
CA GLY A 326 -12.94 0.38 -4.22
C GLY A 326 -11.69 0.87 -3.52
N GLY A 327 -11.85 1.37 -2.30
CA GLY A 327 -10.74 1.85 -1.51
C GLY A 327 -11.19 2.81 -0.41
N VAL A 328 -10.23 3.45 0.23
CA VAL A 328 -10.48 4.48 1.23
C VAL A 328 -9.74 5.77 0.91
N PHE A 329 -10.37 6.89 1.23
CA PHE A 329 -9.73 8.20 1.37
C PHE A 329 -9.63 8.54 2.85
N ARG A 330 -8.51 9.09 3.29
CA ARG A 330 -8.31 9.50 4.67
C ARG A 330 -7.37 10.69 4.81
N ILE A 331 -7.69 11.58 5.74
CA ILE A 331 -6.81 12.57 6.32
C ILE A 331 -6.28 11.99 7.62
N SER A 332 -4.99 12.08 7.88
CA SER A 332 -4.33 11.52 9.07
C SER A 332 -3.43 12.55 9.73
N THR A 333 -3.56 12.69 11.05
CA THR A 333 -2.69 13.50 11.87
C THR A 333 -2.81 13.13 13.34
N PHE A 334 -2.06 13.82 14.19
CA PHE A 334 -2.13 13.72 15.64
C PHE A 334 -1.84 15.08 16.25
N THR A 335 -2.29 15.28 17.47
CA THR A 335 -2.12 16.54 18.21
C THR A 335 -2.14 16.27 19.72
N LYS A 336 -1.79 17.23 20.54
CA LYS A 336 -2.00 17.15 22.00
C LYS A 336 -3.49 16.99 22.31
N SER A 337 -3.83 16.25 23.36
CA SER A 337 -5.25 16.03 23.73
C SER A 337 -6.04 17.32 23.87
N ASP A 338 -5.43 18.37 24.43
CA ASP A 338 -6.09 19.65 24.68
C ASP A 338 -6.38 20.47 23.41
N THR A 339 -5.68 20.17 22.30
CA THR A 339 -5.86 20.85 21.01
C THR A 339 -6.62 19.97 19.98
N THR A 340 -7.23 18.86 20.42
CA THR A 340 -7.93 17.92 19.54
C THR A 340 -9.02 18.59 18.71
N LYS A 341 -9.90 19.39 19.35
CA LYS A 341 -10.97 20.09 18.63
C LYS A 341 -10.41 21.05 17.58
N GLU A 342 -9.45 21.87 17.98
CA GLU A 342 -8.84 22.86 17.09
C GLU A 342 -8.19 22.20 15.86
N ALA A 343 -7.49 21.08 16.06
CA ALA A 343 -6.83 20.35 14.99
C ALA A 343 -7.85 19.69 14.01
N ILE A 344 -8.95 19.11 14.52
CA ILE A 344 -10.00 18.54 13.69
C ILE A 344 -10.70 19.64 12.90
N ASP A 345 -11.12 20.74 13.56
CA ASP A 345 -11.81 21.85 12.90
C ASP A 345 -10.95 22.49 11.81
N LEU A 346 -9.62 22.68 12.07
CA LEU A 346 -8.70 23.23 11.10
C LEU A 346 -8.47 22.25 9.93
N ALA A 347 -8.38 20.96 10.21
CA ALA A 347 -8.27 19.95 9.14
C ALA A 347 -9.51 19.95 8.22
N LEU A 348 -10.72 20.01 8.81
CA LEU A 348 -11.98 20.08 8.05
C LEU A 348 -12.11 21.39 7.28
N LYS A 349 -11.75 22.53 7.89
CA LYS A 349 -11.70 23.83 7.20
C LYS A 349 -10.72 23.81 6.02
N THR A 350 -9.55 23.25 6.21
CA THR A 350 -8.55 23.13 5.13
C THR A 350 -9.06 22.20 4.01
N TYR A 351 -9.68 21.09 4.39
CA TYR A 351 -10.28 20.13 3.45
C TYR A 351 -11.40 20.77 2.62
N SER A 352 -12.27 21.58 3.27
CA SER A 352 -13.39 22.26 2.59
C SER A 352 -12.94 23.26 1.51
N ARG A 353 -11.68 23.70 1.51
CA ARG A 353 -11.11 24.55 0.44
C ARG A 353 -11.24 23.93 -0.93
N LEU A 354 -11.23 22.60 -1.04
CA LEU A 354 -11.40 21.90 -2.32
C LEU A 354 -12.69 22.31 -3.04
N TRP A 355 -13.75 22.65 -2.30
CA TRP A 355 -15.04 23.08 -2.87
C TRP A 355 -15.29 24.58 -2.76
N GLN A 356 -14.84 25.23 -1.70
CA GLN A 356 -15.15 26.63 -1.40
C GLN A 356 -14.32 27.59 -2.26
N THR A 357 -13.02 27.36 -2.35
CA THR A 357 -12.10 28.21 -3.12
C THR A 357 -11.56 27.53 -4.36
N GLY A 358 -11.61 26.20 -4.40
CA GLY A 358 -11.03 25.42 -5.48
C GLY A 358 -9.49 25.48 -5.50
N ILE A 359 -8.93 25.00 -6.59
CA ILE A 359 -7.49 24.97 -6.86
C ILE A 359 -7.19 26.05 -7.91
N ASP A 360 -6.20 26.90 -7.66
CA ASP A 360 -5.73 27.88 -8.63
C ASP A 360 -4.65 27.30 -9.57
N GLN A 361 -4.38 27.97 -10.68
CA GLN A 361 -3.44 27.49 -11.70
C GLN A 361 -2.01 27.34 -11.15
N PRO A 362 -1.43 28.29 -10.40
CA PRO A 362 -0.09 28.12 -9.83
C PRO A 362 0.03 26.91 -8.89
N THR A 363 -1.00 26.66 -8.08
CA THR A 363 -1.04 25.50 -7.17
C THR A 363 -1.11 24.19 -7.96
N LEU A 364 -1.93 24.14 -9.02
CA LEU A 364 -2.01 22.98 -9.90
C LEU A 364 -0.69 22.71 -10.62
N ASP A 365 -0.07 23.74 -11.19
CA ASP A 365 1.21 23.60 -11.90
C ASP A 365 2.33 23.12 -10.99
N SER A 366 2.40 23.64 -9.76
CA SER A 366 3.33 23.19 -8.73
C SER A 366 3.11 21.71 -8.37
N ALA A 367 1.85 21.27 -8.24
CA ALA A 367 1.53 19.88 -7.92
C ALA A 367 1.87 18.93 -9.06
N LYS A 368 1.57 19.32 -10.31
CA LYS A 368 1.95 18.57 -11.51
C LYS A 368 3.47 18.39 -11.60
N ALA A 369 4.24 19.46 -11.40
CA ALA A 369 5.70 19.40 -11.42
C ALA A 369 6.23 18.44 -10.34
N TYR A 370 5.69 18.54 -9.11
CA TYR A 370 6.07 17.66 -8.01
C TYR A 370 5.77 16.18 -8.33
N VAL A 371 4.54 15.88 -8.77
CA VAL A 371 4.11 14.50 -9.05
C VAL A 371 4.94 13.88 -10.18
N LYS A 372 5.21 14.63 -11.25
CA LYS A 372 6.09 14.19 -12.33
C LYS A 372 7.52 13.94 -11.86
N GLY A 373 8.09 14.82 -11.02
CA GLY A 373 9.43 14.65 -10.49
C GLY A 373 9.58 13.47 -9.52
N GLN A 374 8.49 13.11 -8.81
CA GLN A 374 8.47 11.98 -7.88
C GLN A 374 8.11 10.64 -8.56
N PHE A 375 7.80 10.64 -9.84
CA PHE A 375 7.34 9.43 -10.51
C PHE A 375 8.48 8.49 -10.91
N PRO A 376 9.54 8.90 -11.63
CA PRO A 376 10.63 7.99 -12.02
C PRO A 376 11.30 7.29 -10.84
N PRO A 377 11.63 7.95 -9.71
CA PRO A 377 12.27 7.28 -8.57
C PRO A 377 11.50 6.10 -7.95
N LYS A 378 10.22 5.95 -8.31
CA LYS A 378 9.40 4.81 -7.85
C LYS A 378 9.63 3.53 -8.66
N PHE A 379 10.41 3.60 -9.73
CA PHE A 379 10.61 2.51 -10.69
C PHE A 379 12.08 2.38 -11.11
N GLU A 380 13.01 2.67 -10.19
CA GLU A 380 14.46 2.63 -10.45
C GLU A 380 15.08 1.27 -10.11
N THR A 381 14.54 0.57 -9.08
CA THR A 381 15.12 -0.70 -8.64
C THR A 381 14.37 -1.90 -9.24
N SER A 382 15.06 -3.03 -9.35
CA SER A 382 14.45 -4.30 -9.81
C SER A 382 13.28 -4.72 -8.92
N GLU A 383 13.38 -4.50 -7.60
CA GLU A 383 12.31 -4.75 -6.64
C GLU A 383 11.06 -3.91 -6.92
N GLN A 384 11.24 -2.60 -7.16
CA GLN A 384 10.13 -1.69 -7.49
C GLN A 384 9.45 -2.08 -8.81
N LEU A 385 10.23 -2.48 -9.82
CA LEU A 385 9.72 -2.93 -11.11
C LEU A 385 9.00 -4.28 -11.00
N ALA A 386 9.54 -5.23 -10.24
CA ALA A 386 8.88 -6.52 -9.99
C ALA A 386 7.55 -6.33 -9.23
N GLY A 387 7.52 -5.44 -8.23
CA GLY A 387 6.32 -5.05 -7.50
C GLY A 387 5.28 -4.37 -8.40
N LEU A 388 5.71 -3.54 -9.36
CA LEU A 388 4.83 -2.95 -10.37
C LEU A 388 4.17 -4.02 -11.25
N LEU A 389 4.96 -4.96 -11.81
CA LEU A 389 4.44 -6.06 -12.64
C LEU A 389 3.45 -6.94 -11.87
N SER A 390 3.76 -7.23 -10.61
CA SER A 390 2.86 -7.95 -9.70
C SER A 390 1.56 -7.16 -9.45
N SER A 391 1.64 -5.84 -9.31
CA SER A 391 0.47 -4.96 -9.17
C SER A 391 -0.37 -4.89 -10.45
N MET A 392 0.26 -4.85 -11.63
CA MET A 392 -0.44 -4.92 -12.91
C MET A 392 -1.27 -6.20 -13.00
N TYR A 393 -0.69 -7.34 -12.65
CA TYR A 393 -1.43 -8.60 -12.60
C TYR A 393 -2.57 -8.55 -11.58
N LEU A 394 -2.31 -8.12 -10.35
CA LEU A 394 -3.27 -8.16 -9.26
C LEU A 394 -4.49 -7.27 -9.53
N TYR A 395 -4.25 -6.05 -10.01
CA TYR A 395 -5.28 -5.02 -10.16
C TYR A 395 -5.81 -4.87 -11.60
N GLY A 396 -5.20 -5.54 -12.57
CA GLY A 396 -5.69 -5.58 -13.95
C GLY A 396 -5.50 -4.29 -14.74
N PHE A 397 -4.43 -3.54 -14.47
CA PHE A 397 -4.00 -2.41 -15.31
C PHE A 397 -2.75 -2.80 -16.11
N ASP A 398 -2.40 -2.04 -17.14
CA ASP A 398 -1.28 -2.28 -18.03
C ASP A 398 -0.22 -1.18 -17.96
N ASP A 399 0.78 -1.26 -18.82
CA ASP A 399 1.90 -0.32 -18.86
C ASP A 399 1.51 1.09 -19.33
N SER A 400 0.30 1.31 -19.84
CA SER A 400 -0.22 2.64 -20.15
C SER A 400 -0.27 3.53 -18.90
N PHE A 401 -0.45 2.94 -17.71
CA PHE A 401 -0.35 3.65 -16.44
C PHE A 401 0.99 4.37 -16.28
N ILE A 402 2.09 3.74 -16.74
CA ILE A 402 3.44 4.32 -16.70
C ILE A 402 3.67 5.21 -17.92
N ASN A 403 3.41 4.68 -19.12
CA ASN A 403 3.77 5.32 -20.38
C ASN A 403 2.95 6.60 -20.65
N ASP A 404 1.68 6.64 -20.24
CA ASP A 404 0.82 7.82 -20.38
C ASP A 404 0.80 8.71 -19.11
N PHE A 405 1.55 8.35 -18.05
CA PHE A 405 1.48 9.07 -16.78
C PHE A 405 1.74 10.57 -16.94
N GLN A 406 2.83 10.95 -17.60
CA GLN A 406 3.19 12.35 -17.80
C GLN A 406 2.12 13.10 -18.62
N LYS A 407 1.64 12.48 -19.69
CA LYS A 407 0.56 13.03 -20.54
C LYS A 407 -0.73 13.24 -19.71
N ASN A 408 -1.10 12.28 -18.88
CA ASN A 408 -2.28 12.37 -18.02
C ASN A 408 -2.13 13.48 -16.97
N VAL A 409 -0.94 13.65 -16.37
CA VAL A 409 -0.66 14.76 -15.45
C VAL A 409 -0.70 16.11 -16.19
N ASP A 410 -0.07 16.23 -17.36
CA ASP A 410 -0.02 17.48 -18.11
C ASP A 410 -1.40 17.89 -18.65
N GLY A 411 -2.22 16.92 -19.04
CA GLY A 411 -3.59 17.13 -19.52
C GLY A 411 -4.59 17.58 -18.46
N LEU A 412 -4.26 17.50 -17.17
CA LEU A 412 -5.18 17.87 -16.09
C LEU A 412 -5.43 19.39 -16.08
N THR A 413 -6.69 19.81 -16.17
CA THR A 413 -7.12 21.22 -16.12
C THR A 413 -7.78 21.55 -14.78
N LEU A 414 -7.99 22.83 -14.48
CA LEU A 414 -8.73 23.27 -13.29
C LEU A 414 -10.16 22.73 -13.28
N ALA A 415 -10.83 22.71 -14.43
CA ALA A 415 -12.18 22.15 -14.55
C ALA A 415 -12.18 20.64 -14.22
N GLU A 416 -11.17 19.93 -14.68
CA GLU A 416 -11.02 18.50 -14.41
C GLU A 416 -10.68 18.25 -12.94
N THR A 417 -9.83 19.06 -12.30
CA THR A 417 -9.59 18.93 -10.85
C THR A 417 -10.87 19.11 -10.04
N GLN A 418 -11.74 20.06 -10.42
CA GLN A 418 -13.00 20.26 -9.74
C GLN A 418 -13.97 19.09 -9.95
N ARG A 419 -14.01 18.49 -11.13
CA ARG A 419 -14.76 17.26 -11.42
C ARG A 419 -14.27 16.12 -10.50
N LEU A 420 -12.96 15.91 -10.40
CA LEU A 420 -12.35 14.87 -9.57
C LEU A 420 -12.69 15.08 -8.08
N VAL A 421 -12.58 16.32 -7.61
CA VAL A 421 -12.95 16.67 -6.23
C VAL A 421 -14.40 16.29 -5.94
N ASN A 422 -15.34 16.70 -6.82
CA ASN A 422 -16.75 16.43 -6.62
C ASN A 422 -17.10 14.94 -6.73
N SER A 423 -16.34 14.16 -7.50
CA SER A 423 -16.64 12.76 -7.75
C SER A 423 -16.08 11.82 -6.69
N TYR A 424 -14.92 12.14 -6.10
CA TYR A 424 -14.15 11.15 -5.33
C TYR A 424 -13.75 11.58 -3.92
N PHE A 425 -13.78 12.87 -3.58
CA PHE A 425 -13.52 13.29 -2.21
C PHE A 425 -14.84 13.34 -1.44
N PRO A 426 -14.99 12.55 -0.35
CA PRO A 426 -16.24 12.54 0.42
C PRO A 426 -16.45 13.90 1.10
N GLN A 427 -17.51 14.63 0.70
CA GLN A 427 -17.84 15.94 1.23
C GLN A 427 -18.66 15.86 2.52
N ASP A 428 -19.50 14.86 2.64
CA ASP A 428 -20.38 14.60 3.76
C ASP A 428 -20.22 13.16 4.29
N LYS A 429 -20.92 12.81 5.35
CA LYS A 429 -20.95 11.46 5.95
C LYS A 429 -19.54 10.93 6.26
N LEU A 430 -18.65 11.85 6.65
CA LEU A 430 -17.28 11.50 6.98
C LEU A 430 -17.24 10.55 8.18
N GLN A 431 -16.30 9.61 8.11
CA GLN A 431 -16.03 8.66 9.17
C GLN A 431 -14.81 9.11 9.95
N TYR A 432 -14.89 9.06 11.26
CA TYR A 432 -13.86 9.54 12.17
C TYR A 432 -13.38 8.39 13.05
N VAL A 433 -12.08 8.23 13.17
CA VAL A 433 -11.47 7.42 14.22
C VAL A 433 -10.57 8.31 15.04
N LEU A 434 -10.78 8.34 16.35
CA LEU A 434 -9.96 9.07 17.31
C LEU A 434 -9.38 8.08 18.32
N ILE A 435 -8.06 8.04 18.46
CA ILE A 435 -7.38 7.28 19.52
C ILE A 435 -6.77 8.26 20.50
N GLY A 436 -7.20 8.25 21.75
CA GLY A 436 -6.71 9.15 22.80
C GLY A 436 -7.37 8.85 24.14
N ASN A 437 -7.15 9.71 25.13
CA ASN A 437 -7.79 9.59 26.44
C ASN A 437 -9.26 10.02 26.35
N ALA A 438 -10.19 9.05 26.36
CA ALA A 438 -11.63 9.29 26.19
C ALA A 438 -12.19 10.29 27.23
N SER A 439 -11.67 10.31 28.48
CA SER A 439 -12.14 11.26 29.50
C SER A 439 -11.88 12.72 29.13
N LYS A 440 -10.96 12.98 28.19
CA LYS A 440 -10.62 14.32 27.72
C LYS A 440 -11.27 14.70 26.40
N ILE A 441 -11.55 13.71 25.54
CA ILE A 441 -11.94 13.97 24.16
C ILE A 441 -13.34 13.46 23.77
N ALA A 442 -14.08 12.79 24.67
CA ALA A 442 -15.42 12.25 24.34
C ALA A 442 -16.42 13.34 23.92
N ASP A 443 -16.48 14.45 24.65
CA ASP A 443 -17.36 15.58 24.32
C ASP A 443 -16.96 16.27 23.00
N ILE A 444 -15.68 16.23 22.66
CA ILE A 444 -15.17 16.72 21.38
C ILE A 444 -15.63 15.78 20.27
N ALA A 445 -15.44 14.48 20.45
CA ALA A 445 -15.82 13.45 19.49
C ALA A 445 -17.31 13.53 19.13
N ALA A 446 -18.18 13.78 20.11
CA ALA A 446 -19.64 13.89 19.92
C ALA A 446 -20.08 15.05 19.01
N GLN A 447 -19.20 16.00 18.70
CA GLN A 447 -19.49 17.13 17.81
C GLN A 447 -19.44 16.74 16.32
N TYR A 448 -18.84 15.60 15.96
CA TYR A 448 -18.57 15.22 14.58
C TYR A 448 -19.45 14.07 14.06
N GLY A 449 -20.22 13.42 14.92
CA GLY A 449 -21.13 12.34 14.52
C GLY A 449 -21.59 11.48 15.69
N GLU A 450 -22.26 10.39 15.36
CA GLU A 450 -22.64 9.36 16.33
C GLU A 450 -21.40 8.66 16.86
N VAL A 451 -21.19 8.69 18.20
CA VAL A 451 -20.00 8.16 18.84
C VAL A 451 -20.24 6.73 19.32
N LYS A 452 -19.34 5.83 18.90
CA LYS A 452 -19.12 4.53 19.53
C LYS A 452 -17.76 4.54 20.22
N GLN A 453 -17.73 4.23 21.52
CA GLN A 453 -16.48 4.13 22.27
C GLN A 453 -16.08 2.67 22.46
N VAL A 454 -14.77 2.41 22.31
CA VAL A 454 -14.14 1.12 22.56
C VAL A 454 -12.82 1.30 23.30
N GLU A 455 -12.38 0.27 24.03
CA GLU A 455 -11.05 0.27 24.63
C GLU A 455 -9.99 -0.19 23.63
N ILE A 456 -8.81 0.41 23.62
CA ILE A 456 -7.73 0.02 22.69
C ILE A 456 -7.33 -1.45 22.89
N ASN A 457 -7.41 -1.97 24.12
CA ASN A 457 -7.10 -3.34 24.45
C ASN A 457 -8.26 -4.33 24.19
N ALA A 458 -9.45 -3.83 23.80
CA ALA A 458 -10.57 -4.69 23.44
C ALA A 458 -10.21 -5.58 22.23
N VAL A 459 -10.90 -6.71 22.13
CA VAL A 459 -10.75 -7.63 21.00
C VAL A 459 -11.23 -6.98 19.71
N GLY A 460 -10.48 -7.19 18.62
CA GLY A 460 -10.84 -6.65 17.31
C GLY A 460 -10.67 -5.14 17.18
N PHE A 461 -11.46 -4.55 16.26
CA PHE A 461 -11.32 -3.14 15.86
C PHE A 461 -12.66 -2.39 15.79
N SER A 462 -13.73 -2.91 16.36
CA SER A 462 -15.08 -2.32 16.25
C SER A 462 -16.01 -2.57 17.44
N GLN A 463 -15.57 -3.30 18.46
CA GLN A 463 -16.43 -3.67 19.61
C GLN A 463 -16.10 -2.85 20.82
#